data_07c87af792bcc4435150bfd081fb7f7a
#
_entry.id   07c87af792bcc4435150bfd081fb7f7a
#
_cell.length_a   1.000
_cell.length_b   1.000
_cell.length_c   1.000
_cell.angle_alpha   90.00
_cell.angle_beta   90.00
_cell.angle_gamma   90.00
#
_symmetry.space_group_name_H-M   'P 1'
#
loop_
_entity.id
_entity.type
_entity.pdbx_description
1 polymer ?
#
loop_
_entity_poly.entity_id
_entity_poly.type
_entity_poly.pdbx_seq_one_letter_code
_entity_poly.pdbx_strand_id
1 'polypeptide(L)'
;MPTIGVTDPGKILSSIREANAGKRRVFVFGVGQSLNAKLLDRIAGETRGTTQYIRDREDIELRLSSFYDKIDSPVLTDLRIKFPDGGVTDVFPRDLPDLFHGVQLSLFGRYLTGQIGGGNKKRTVLLSGKYLGEERTFEYTFDFSGEDGPGKDQLSRLWASRKIGYLLEQLRLNGASKELKAEVIRLSKLHGIITPYTCLLYTSP
;
A
#
# COMPACT_ATOMS: atom_id res chain seq x y z
N MET A 1 19.92 8.58 -6.08
CA MET A 1 19.76 9.55 -4.97
C MET A 1 20.06 10.94 -5.50
N PRO A 2 19.28 11.98 -5.12
CA PRO A 2 19.66 13.35 -5.45
C PRO A 2 21.01 13.66 -4.81
N THR A 3 21.91 14.27 -5.56
CA THR A 3 23.29 14.58 -5.13
C THR A 3 23.52 16.06 -4.92
N ILE A 4 22.57 16.90 -5.36
CA ILE A 4 22.61 18.36 -5.27
C ILE A 4 21.27 18.86 -4.72
N GLY A 5 21.28 19.92 -3.91
CA GLY A 5 20.10 20.50 -3.31
C GLY A 5 19.58 19.73 -2.09
N VAL A 6 18.27 19.57 -1.99
CA VAL A 6 17.63 18.82 -0.90
C VAL A 6 17.78 17.32 -1.17
N THR A 7 18.65 16.65 -0.44
CA THR A 7 18.94 15.22 -0.60
C THR A 7 18.20 14.33 0.40
N ASP A 8 17.68 14.91 1.49
CA ASP A 8 16.91 14.18 2.49
C ASP A 8 15.52 13.76 1.97
N PRO A 9 15.20 12.45 1.93
CA PRO A 9 13.93 11.97 1.42
C PRO A 9 12.71 12.51 2.16
N GLY A 10 12.82 12.76 3.46
CA GLY A 10 11.72 13.31 4.25
C GLY A 10 11.40 14.75 3.86
N LYS A 11 12.44 15.57 3.69
CA LYS A 11 12.29 16.96 3.23
C LYS A 11 11.75 17.04 1.82
N ILE A 12 12.20 16.16 0.90
CA ILE A 12 11.68 16.07 -0.47
C ILE A 12 10.18 15.78 -0.44
N LEU A 13 9.75 14.81 0.36
CA LEU A 13 8.33 14.46 0.48
C LEU A 13 7.50 15.60 1.07
N SER A 14 8.01 16.28 2.10
CA SER A 14 7.34 17.46 2.67
C SER A 14 7.15 18.57 1.64
N SER A 15 8.20 18.88 0.87
CA SER A 15 8.13 19.89 -0.20
C SER A 15 7.13 19.50 -1.29
N ILE A 16 7.05 18.21 -1.64
CA ILE A 16 6.07 17.73 -2.62
C ILE A 16 4.64 17.86 -2.09
N ARG A 17 4.41 17.53 -0.80
CA ARG A 17 3.08 17.71 -0.17
C ARG A 17 2.65 19.16 -0.17
N GLU A 18 3.55 20.07 0.20
CA GLU A 18 3.28 21.52 0.20
C GLU A 18 2.98 22.02 -1.21
N ALA A 19 3.80 21.64 -2.20
CA ALA A 19 3.59 22.02 -3.59
C ALA A 19 2.33 21.40 -4.21
N ASN A 20 1.90 20.23 -3.73
CA ASN A 20 0.72 19.49 -4.21
C ASN A 20 -0.55 19.81 -3.41
N ALA A 21 -0.73 21.02 -2.94
CA ALA A 21 -1.94 21.47 -2.24
C ALA A 21 -3.23 21.20 -3.07
N GLY A 22 -3.13 21.21 -4.39
CA GLY A 22 -4.21 20.88 -5.33
C GLY A 22 -4.53 19.39 -5.45
N LYS A 23 -3.88 18.53 -4.68
CA LYS A 23 -4.07 17.05 -4.69
C LYS A 23 -3.98 16.43 -6.09
N ARG A 24 -3.07 16.94 -6.91
CA ARG A 24 -2.79 16.41 -8.25
C ARG A 24 -2.08 15.05 -8.14
N ARG A 25 -2.36 14.15 -9.06
CA ARG A 25 -1.63 12.89 -9.17
C ARG A 25 -0.24 13.12 -9.74
N VAL A 26 0.76 12.53 -9.13
CA VAL A 26 2.14 12.58 -9.63
C VAL A 26 2.53 11.18 -10.08
N PHE A 27 2.79 11.04 -11.36
CA PHE A 27 3.28 9.80 -11.95
C PHE A 27 4.80 9.87 -12.04
N VAL A 28 5.46 8.83 -11.58
CA VAL A 28 6.91 8.83 -11.40
C VAL A 28 7.56 7.81 -12.32
N PHE A 29 8.55 8.26 -13.07
CA PHE A 29 9.38 7.38 -13.91
C PHE A 29 10.78 7.26 -13.31
N GLY A 30 11.17 6.03 -13.02
CA GLY A 30 12.53 5.70 -12.61
C GLY A 30 13.28 5.05 -13.76
N VAL A 31 14.35 5.67 -14.23
CA VAL A 31 15.20 5.14 -15.32
C VAL A 31 16.56 4.76 -14.77
N GLY A 32 17.03 3.54 -15.07
CA GLY A 32 18.36 3.06 -14.68
C GLY A 32 18.36 2.14 -13.46
N GLN A 33 19.56 1.75 -12.99
CA GLN A 33 19.75 0.73 -11.95
C GLN A 33 19.94 1.31 -10.54
N SER A 34 20.50 2.51 -10.41
CA SER A 34 20.84 3.12 -9.12
C SER A 34 19.76 4.06 -8.59
N LEU A 35 18.51 3.59 -8.58
CA LEU A 35 17.36 4.39 -8.20
C LEU A 35 17.02 4.25 -6.72
N ASN A 36 16.58 5.33 -6.11
CA ASN A 36 15.90 5.26 -4.83
C ASN A 36 14.41 4.90 -5.03
N ALA A 37 14.15 3.65 -5.44
CA ALA A 37 12.81 3.16 -5.71
C ALA A 37 11.84 3.47 -4.57
N LYS A 38 12.29 3.34 -3.32
CA LYS A 38 11.48 3.63 -2.13
C LYS A 38 11.00 5.09 -2.05
N LEU A 39 11.83 6.05 -2.44
CA LEU A 39 11.44 7.47 -2.50
C LEU A 39 10.44 7.70 -3.63
N LEU A 40 10.72 7.14 -4.82
CA LEU A 40 9.89 7.29 -6.00
C LEU A 40 8.49 6.69 -5.76
N ASP A 41 8.41 5.49 -5.21
CA ASP A 41 7.14 4.84 -4.86
C ASP A 41 6.35 5.63 -3.83
N ARG A 42 7.03 6.26 -2.88
CA ARG A 42 6.37 7.10 -1.89
C ARG A 42 5.81 8.38 -2.48
N ILE A 43 6.55 9.04 -3.37
CA ILE A 43 6.06 10.24 -4.08
C ILE A 43 4.77 9.88 -4.83
N ALA A 44 4.79 8.80 -5.59
CA ALA A 44 3.62 8.35 -6.34
C ALA A 44 2.48 7.96 -5.38
N GLY A 45 2.74 7.15 -4.37
CA GLY A 45 1.73 6.67 -3.42
C GLY A 45 1.04 7.78 -2.64
N GLU A 46 1.80 8.76 -2.13
CA GLU A 46 1.23 9.91 -1.40
C GLU A 46 0.38 10.83 -2.27
N THR A 47 0.59 10.81 -3.58
CA THR A 47 -0.15 11.63 -4.54
C THR A 47 -1.19 10.84 -5.35
N ARG A 48 -1.49 9.59 -4.94
CA ARG A 48 -2.41 8.68 -5.65
C ARG A 48 -2.02 8.39 -7.11
N GLY A 49 -0.75 8.60 -7.43
CA GLY A 49 -0.17 8.22 -8.70
C GLY A 49 0.41 6.81 -8.65
N THR A 50 1.21 6.48 -9.64
CA THR A 50 1.94 5.22 -9.70
C THR A 50 3.35 5.42 -10.24
N THR A 51 4.23 4.47 -9.97
CA THR A 51 5.62 4.49 -10.43
C THR A 51 5.81 3.50 -11.56
N GLN A 52 6.52 3.89 -12.59
CA GLN A 52 6.98 3.02 -13.66
C GLN A 52 8.51 2.98 -13.65
N TYR A 53 9.07 1.78 -13.60
CA TYR A 53 10.51 1.57 -13.70
C TYR A 53 10.88 1.10 -15.10
N ILE A 54 11.90 1.74 -15.68
CA ILE A 54 12.40 1.45 -17.01
C ILE A 54 13.86 1.00 -16.86
N ARG A 55 14.19 -0.19 -17.36
CA ARG A 55 15.55 -0.72 -17.34
C ARG A 55 16.39 -0.13 -18.46
N ASP A 56 17.72 -0.12 -18.29
CA ASP A 56 18.68 0.53 -19.21
C ASP A 56 18.59 0.10 -20.69
N ARG A 57 17.97 -1.04 -20.99
CA ARG A 57 17.83 -1.58 -22.35
C ARG A 57 16.40 -1.55 -22.88
N GLU A 58 15.48 -0.99 -22.13
CA GLU A 58 14.10 -0.89 -22.56
C GLU A 58 13.89 0.42 -23.33
N ASP A 59 13.03 0.36 -24.34
CA ASP A 59 12.63 1.54 -25.10
C ASP A 59 11.76 2.47 -24.23
N ILE A 60 12.31 3.65 -23.93
CA ILE A 60 11.68 4.64 -23.07
C ILE A 60 10.38 5.17 -23.70
N GLU A 61 10.38 5.42 -25.01
CA GLU A 61 9.22 5.98 -25.72
C GLU A 61 8.06 4.98 -25.71
N LEU A 62 8.34 3.71 -25.99
CA LEU A 62 7.34 2.65 -25.95
C LEU A 62 6.77 2.47 -24.55
N ARG A 63 7.62 2.50 -23.52
CA ARG A 63 7.20 2.38 -22.11
C ARG A 63 6.39 3.58 -21.66
N LEU A 64 6.80 4.77 -22.07
CA LEU A 64 6.09 6.01 -21.75
C LEU A 64 4.71 6.06 -22.42
N SER A 65 4.63 5.74 -23.70
CA SER A 65 3.36 5.68 -24.44
C SER A 65 2.40 4.64 -23.83
N SER A 66 2.89 3.43 -23.58
CA SER A 66 2.07 2.38 -22.94
C SER A 66 1.62 2.75 -21.53
N PHE A 67 2.41 3.54 -20.82
CA PHE A 67 2.04 4.03 -19.51
C PHE A 67 1.01 5.15 -19.61
N TYR A 68 1.16 6.07 -20.56
CA TYR A 68 0.21 7.14 -20.82
C TYR A 68 -1.18 6.58 -21.13
N ASP A 69 -1.27 5.58 -21.99
CA ASP A 69 -2.53 4.90 -22.34
C ASP A 69 -3.22 4.31 -21.10
N LYS A 70 -2.45 3.84 -20.12
CA LYS A 70 -3.01 3.31 -18.87
C LYS A 70 -3.56 4.39 -17.96
N ILE A 71 -2.92 5.55 -17.88
CA ILE A 71 -3.28 6.62 -16.95
C ILE A 71 -4.25 7.64 -17.53
N ASP A 72 -4.40 7.68 -18.85
CA ASP A 72 -5.29 8.63 -19.54
C ASP A 72 -6.76 8.44 -19.13
N SER A 73 -7.15 7.22 -18.83
CA SER A 73 -8.52 6.89 -18.45
C SER A 73 -8.58 6.14 -17.11
N PRO A 74 -8.63 6.83 -15.97
CA PRO A 74 -8.84 6.17 -14.69
C PRO A 74 -10.22 5.50 -14.66
N VAL A 75 -10.24 4.21 -14.30
CA VAL A 75 -11.48 3.43 -14.20
C VAL A 75 -12.28 3.85 -12.97
N LEU A 76 -11.59 4.09 -11.85
CA LEU A 76 -12.23 4.50 -10.61
C LEU A 76 -11.24 5.31 -9.76
N THR A 77 -11.68 6.47 -9.31
CA THR A 77 -10.88 7.37 -8.48
C THR A 77 -11.50 7.55 -7.10
N ASP A 78 -10.74 8.08 -6.15
CA ASP A 78 -11.22 8.32 -4.77
C ASP A 78 -11.80 7.04 -4.13
N LEU A 79 -11.12 5.91 -4.32
CA LEU A 79 -11.59 4.62 -3.84
C LEU A 79 -11.77 4.58 -2.33
N ARG A 80 -12.86 3.96 -1.92
CA ARG A 80 -13.17 3.66 -0.51
C ARG A 80 -13.71 2.24 -0.42
N ILE A 81 -13.32 1.53 0.63
CA ILE A 81 -13.83 0.20 0.93
C ILE A 81 -14.52 0.23 2.29
N LYS A 82 -15.69 -0.41 2.37
CA LYS A 82 -16.46 -0.56 3.61
C LYS A 82 -16.86 -2.00 3.81
N PHE A 83 -16.91 -2.41 5.04
CA PHE A 83 -17.36 -3.72 5.51
C PHE A 83 -18.58 -3.52 6.42
N PRO A 84 -19.80 -3.38 5.87
CA PRO A 84 -21.01 -3.05 6.63
C PRO A 84 -21.31 -4.05 7.74
N ASP A 85 -21.03 -5.33 7.48
CA ASP A 85 -21.23 -6.42 8.44
C ASP A 85 -20.19 -6.45 9.57
N GLY A 86 -19.20 -5.55 9.53
CA GLY A 86 -18.12 -5.48 10.51
C GLY A 86 -17.17 -6.68 10.48
N GLY A 87 -16.42 -6.83 11.57
CA GLY A 87 -15.52 -7.99 11.76
C GLY A 87 -14.22 -7.96 10.95
N VAL A 88 -14.02 -6.99 10.07
CA VAL A 88 -12.77 -6.81 9.33
C VAL A 88 -11.97 -5.66 9.90
N THR A 89 -10.71 -5.91 10.21
CA THR A 89 -9.80 -4.95 10.83
C THR A 89 -8.44 -4.95 10.14
N ASP A 90 -7.65 -3.93 10.41
CA ASP A 90 -6.25 -3.84 9.93
C ASP A 90 -6.09 -4.07 8.43
N VAL A 91 -6.92 -3.40 7.63
CA VAL A 91 -6.88 -3.47 6.16
C VAL A 91 -5.74 -2.60 5.63
N PHE A 92 -4.94 -3.14 4.73
CA PHE A 92 -3.82 -2.47 4.06
C PHE A 92 -3.87 -2.67 2.54
N PRO A 93 -3.50 -1.65 1.75
CA PRO A 93 -3.07 -0.32 2.16
C PRO A 93 -4.18 0.49 2.84
N ARG A 94 -3.81 1.43 3.71
CA ARG A 94 -4.79 2.32 4.40
C ARG A 94 -5.43 3.30 3.41
N ASP A 95 -4.60 3.88 2.54
CA ASP A 95 -5.04 4.73 1.46
C ASP A 95 -5.05 3.92 0.18
N LEU A 96 -6.23 3.83 -0.44
CA LEU A 96 -6.39 3.09 -1.68
C LEU A 96 -5.92 3.94 -2.86
N PRO A 97 -5.05 3.40 -3.73
CA PRO A 97 -4.70 4.06 -4.97
C PRO A 97 -5.90 4.13 -5.90
N ASP A 98 -5.89 5.08 -6.82
CA ASP A 98 -6.87 5.10 -7.90
C ASP A 98 -6.68 3.87 -8.82
N LEU A 99 -7.78 3.37 -9.36
CA LEU A 99 -7.79 2.20 -10.23
C LEU A 99 -7.73 2.63 -11.69
N PHE A 100 -6.72 2.17 -12.39
CA PHE A 100 -6.52 2.38 -13.81
C PHE A 100 -6.76 1.09 -14.58
N HIS A 101 -6.92 1.19 -15.90
CA HIS A 101 -7.15 0.04 -16.75
C HIS A 101 -5.98 -0.97 -16.66
N GLY A 102 -6.29 -2.23 -16.44
CA GLY A 102 -5.29 -3.30 -16.31
C GLY A 102 -4.50 -3.31 -15.00
N VAL A 103 -4.87 -2.48 -14.01
CA VAL A 103 -4.26 -2.48 -12.68
C VAL A 103 -5.09 -3.32 -11.72
N GLN A 104 -4.42 -4.17 -10.95
CA GLN A 104 -5.04 -4.97 -9.90
C GLN A 104 -4.83 -4.32 -8.53
N LEU A 105 -5.92 -4.15 -7.78
CA LEU A 105 -5.87 -3.71 -6.38
C LEU A 105 -5.90 -4.93 -5.46
N SER A 106 -4.87 -5.10 -4.65
CA SER A 106 -4.79 -6.16 -3.64
C SER A 106 -4.90 -5.58 -2.24
N LEU A 107 -5.85 -6.08 -1.46
CA LEU A 107 -6.11 -5.68 -0.09
C LEU A 107 -5.85 -6.85 0.85
N PHE A 108 -5.21 -6.56 1.98
CA PHE A 108 -4.96 -7.52 3.04
C PHE A 108 -5.57 -6.99 4.33
N GLY A 109 -6.37 -7.79 4.99
CA GLY A 109 -7.01 -7.44 6.25
C GLY A 109 -7.10 -8.65 7.18
N ARG A 110 -7.50 -8.42 8.41
CA ARG A 110 -7.83 -9.48 9.38
C ARG A 110 -9.32 -9.48 9.61
N TYR A 111 -9.89 -10.66 9.70
CA TYR A 111 -11.27 -10.84 10.15
C TYR A 111 -11.31 -11.60 11.46
N LEU A 112 -12.30 -11.27 12.29
CA LEU A 112 -12.48 -11.87 13.61
C LEU A 112 -13.55 -12.95 13.51
N THR A 113 -13.14 -14.20 13.56
CA THR A 113 -14.05 -15.36 13.46
C THR A 113 -15.10 -15.41 14.56
N GLY A 114 -14.78 -14.95 15.78
CA GLY A 114 -15.68 -14.94 16.93
C GLY A 114 -16.76 -13.85 16.92
N GLN A 115 -16.63 -12.80 16.12
CA GLN A 115 -17.66 -11.73 15.97
C GLN A 115 -18.61 -12.00 14.81
N ILE A 116 -18.45 -13.12 14.12
CA ILE A 116 -19.33 -13.56 13.06
C ILE A 116 -20.52 -14.25 13.71
N GLY A 117 -21.46 -13.45 14.25
CA GLY A 117 -22.68 -13.95 14.85
C GLY A 117 -23.53 -14.75 13.85
N GLY A 118 -23.94 -15.97 14.24
CA GLY A 118 -25.07 -16.67 13.64
C GLY A 118 -24.88 -17.21 12.24
N GLY A 119 -24.01 -18.22 12.04
CA GLY A 119 -24.13 -19.15 10.92
C GLY A 119 -23.90 -18.64 9.49
N ASN A 120 -24.04 -17.35 9.22
CA ASN A 120 -23.80 -16.80 7.88
C ASN A 120 -22.35 -16.38 7.72
N LYS A 121 -21.61 -17.16 6.95
CA LYS A 121 -20.19 -16.93 6.65
C LYS A 121 -19.98 -15.92 5.51
N LYS A 122 -21.06 -15.51 4.83
CA LYS A 122 -21.01 -14.53 3.75
C LYS A 122 -21.00 -13.11 4.30
N ARG A 123 -20.14 -12.27 3.73
CA ARG A 123 -19.97 -10.86 4.11
C ARG A 123 -20.03 -9.98 2.90
N THR A 124 -20.65 -8.85 3.09
CA THR A 124 -20.75 -7.79 2.09
C THR A 124 -19.51 -6.90 2.15
N VAL A 125 -18.94 -6.62 1.00
CA VAL A 125 -17.87 -5.63 0.82
C VAL A 125 -18.35 -4.59 -0.17
N LEU A 126 -18.39 -3.34 0.26
CA LEU A 126 -18.76 -2.22 -0.58
C LEU A 126 -17.50 -1.50 -1.05
N LEU A 127 -17.29 -1.48 -2.37
CA LEU A 127 -16.27 -0.68 -3.02
C LEU A 127 -16.95 0.54 -3.65
N SER A 128 -16.61 1.73 -3.20
CA SER A 128 -17.11 2.97 -3.79
C SER A 128 -15.97 3.81 -4.36
N GLY A 129 -16.28 4.62 -5.34
CA GLY A 129 -15.34 5.54 -5.97
C GLY A 129 -16.01 6.38 -7.03
N LYS A 130 -15.26 7.27 -7.69
CA LYS A 130 -15.77 8.12 -8.75
C LYS A 130 -15.37 7.57 -10.12
N TYR A 131 -16.36 7.36 -10.97
CA TYR A 131 -16.21 7.07 -12.38
C TYR A 131 -16.68 8.27 -13.20
N LEU A 132 -15.79 8.88 -13.97
CA LEU A 132 -16.08 10.11 -14.74
C LEU A 132 -16.71 11.23 -13.89
N GLY A 133 -16.32 11.35 -12.62
CA GLY A 133 -16.83 12.34 -11.68
C GLY A 133 -18.09 11.94 -10.91
N GLU A 134 -18.79 10.89 -11.33
CA GLU A 134 -19.97 10.34 -10.64
C GLU A 134 -19.61 9.29 -9.61
N GLU A 135 -20.21 9.36 -8.44
CA GLU A 135 -20.00 8.34 -7.40
C GLU A 135 -20.67 7.02 -7.79
N ARG A 136 -19.90 5.94 -7.77
CA ARG A 136 -20.35 4.58 -8.02
C ARG A 136 -20.01 3.69 -6.85
N THR A 137 -20.92 2.80 -6.51
CA THR A 137 -20.73 1.78 -5.47
C THR A 137 -20.97 0.40 -6.05
N PHE A 138 -20.02 -0.48 -5.77
CA PHE A 138 -20.08 -1.89 -6.17
C PHE A 138 -20.19 -2.73 -4.90
N GLU A 139 -21.12 -3.67 -4.92
CA GLU A 139 -21.34 -4.60 -3.82
C GLU A 139 -20.83 -5.99 -4.21
N TYR A 140 -20.02 -6.55 -3.32
CA TYR A 140 -19.50 -7.91 -3.48
C TYR A 140 -19.80 -8.71 -2.23
N THR A 141 -20.16 -9.98 -2.40
CA THR A 141 -20.36 -10.91 -1.31
C THR A 141 -19.25 -11.96 -1.34
N PHE A 142 -18.52 -12.08 -0.23
CA PHE A 142 -17.46 -13.06 -0.06
C PHE A 142 -17.81 -14.04 1.07
N ASP A 143 -17.37 -15.29 0.91
CA ASP A 143 -17.47 -16.30 1.96
C ASP A 143 -16.20 -16.27 2.82
N PHE A 144 -16.37 -15.94 4.09
CA PHE A 144 -15.31 -15.92 5.10
C PHE A 144 -15.38 -17.18 5.98
N SER A 145 -15.76 -18.31 5.42
CA SER A 145 -15.96 -19.57 6.16
C SER A 145 -14.72 -20.09 6.89
N GLY A 146 -13.56 -19.55 6.58
CA GLY A 146 -12.37 -19.69 7.41
C GLY A 146 -11.82 -21.10 7.54
N GLU A 147 -12.03 -21.96 6.56
CA GLU A 147 -11.26 -23.18 6.49
C GLU A 147 -9.80 -22.86 6.22
N ASP A 148 -8.91 -23.46 7.01
CA ASP A 148 -7.47 -23.29 6.89
C ASP A 148 -6.99 -23.91 5.57
N GLY A 149 -7.07 -23.12 4.50
CA GLY A 149 -6.59 -23.51 3.18
C GLY A 149 -5.06 -23.47 3.06
N PRO A 150 -4.50 -24.14 2.07
CA PRO A 150 -3.08 -24.04 1.75
C PRO A 150 -2.72 -22.58 1.46
N GLY A 151 -1.65 -22.07 2.09
CA GLY A 151 -1.19 -20.69 1.92
C GLY A 151 -1.58 -19.70 3.03
N LYS A 152 -2.28 -20.11 4.07
CA LYS A 152 -2.66 -19.28 5.22
C LYS A 152 -1.45 -18.56 5.83
N ASP A 153 -0.35 -19.28 6.02
CA ASP A 153 0.88 -18.72 6.60
C ASP A 153 1.48 -17.66 5.67
N GLN A 154 1.42 -17.86 4.37
CA GLN A 154 1.90 -16.93 3.37
C GLN A 154 1.04 -15.65 3.35
N LEU A 155 -0.28 -15.77 3.40
CA LEU A 155 -1.20 -14.64 3.48
C LEU A 155 -1.01 -13.86 4.78
N SER A 156 -0.86 -14.55 5.90
CA SER A 156 -0.56 -13.94 7.20
C SER A 156 0.76 -13.15 7.17
N ARG A 157 1.79 -13.71 6.53
CA ARG A 157 3.08 -13.05 6.36
C ARG A 157 3.00 -11.84 5.44
N LEU A 158 2.24 -11.91 4.34
CA LEU A 158 2.00 -10.79 3.44
C LEU A 158 1.28 -9.64 4.16
N TRP A 159 0.21 -9.95 4.90
CA TRP A 159 -0.48 -8.96 5.72
C TRP A 159 0.46 -8.33 6.76
N ALA A 160 1.22 -9.14 7.48
CA ALA A 160 2.17 -8.66 8.48
C ALA A 160 3.25 -7.76 7.86
N SER A 161 3.76 -8.10 6.67
CA SER A 161 4.72 -7.27 5.94
C SER A 161 4.15 -5.90 5.60
N ARG A 162 2.89 -5.83 5.17
CA ARG A 162 2.20 -4.56 4.89
C ARG A 162 1.98 -3.74 6.16
N LYS A 163 1.53 -4.38 7.25
CA LYS A 163 1.35 -3.71 8.54
C LYS A 163 2.68 -3.20 9.10
N ILE A 164 3.74 -3.99 9.08
CA ILE A 164 5.08 -3.58 9.51
C ILE A 164 5.56 -2.39 8.68
N GLY A 165 5.41 -2.43 7.36
CA GLY A 165 5.78 -1.32 6.48
C GLY A 165 5.08 -0.02 6.87
N TYR A 166 3.78 -0.07 7.12
CA TYR A 166 3.00 1.06 7.59
C TYR A 166 3.48 1.58 8.96
N LEU A 167 3.70 0.68 9.94
CA LEU A 167 4.17 1.07 11.27
C LEU A 167 5.57 1.71 11.23
N LEU A 168 6.48 1.17 10.43
CA LEU A 168 7.81 1.75 10.22
C LEU A 168 7.74 3.15 9.60
N GLU A 169 6.79 3.35 8.73
CA GLU A 169 6.53 4.66 8.15
C GLU A 169 6.00 5.65 9.19
N GLN A 170 5.03 5.24 10.02
CA GLN A 170 4.52 6.06 11.11
C GLN A 170 5.63 6.44 12.11
N LEU A 171 6.49 5.50 12.48
CA LEU A 171 7.66 5.77 13.34
C LEU A 171 8.62 6.80 12.73
N ARG A 172 8.77 6.77 11.41
CA ARG A 172 9.65 7.71 10.71
C ARG A 172 9.06 9.10 10.56
N LEU A 173 7.73 9.20 10.39
CA LEU A 173 7.04 10.48 10.18
C LEU A 173 6.73 11.20 11.49
N ASN A 174 6.29 10.46 12.49
CA ASN A 174 5.77 11.01 13.75
C ASN A 174 6.74 10.89 14.92
N GLY A 175 7.97 10.39 14.68
CA GLY A 175 8.95 10.15 15.70
C GLY A 175 8.79 8.79 16.39
N ALA A 176 9.69 8.53 17.35
CA ALA A 176 9.77 7.24 18.03
C ALA A 176 8.63 7.06 19.04
N SER A 177 7.67 6.19 18.75
CA SER A 177 6.72 5.65 19.73
C SER A 177 7.20 4.28 20.19
N LYS A 178 7.18 4.08 21.52
CA LYS A 178 7.53 2.78 22.13
C LYS A 178 6.54 1.69 21.74
N GLU A 179 5.26 2.03 21.68
CA GLU A 179 4.17 1.12 21.34
C GLU A 179 4.26 0.63 19.88
N LEU A 180 4.49 1.56 18.96
CA LEU A 180 4.65 1.21 17.54
C LEU A 180 5.89 0.34 17.31
N LYS A 181 7.00 0.67 18.00
CA LYS A 181 8.22 -0.11 17.93
C LYS A 181 8.02 -1.52 18.49
N ALA A 182 7.35 -1.65 19.64
CA ALA A 182 7.03 -2.94 20.24
C ALA A 182 6.16 -3.80 19.31
N GLU A 183 5.16 -3.21 18.67
CA GLU A 183 4.30 -3.92 17.71
C GLU A 183 5.08 -4.37 16.46
N VAL A 184 6.00 -3.54 15.93
CA VAL A 184 6.89 -3.95 14.83
C VAL A 184 7.72 -5.16 15.23
N ILE A 185 8.35 -5.12 16.42
CA ILE A 185 9.17 -6.24 16.93
C ILE A 185 8.32 -7.50 17.10
N ARG A 186 7.13 -7.36 17.69
CA ARG A 186 6.20 -8.48 17.90
C ARG A 186 5.81 -9.16 16.58
N LEU A 187 5.37 -8.38 15.60
CA LEU A 187 4.98 -8.89 14.28
C LEU A 187 6.16 -9.49 13.52
N SER A 188 7.33 -8.86 13.61
CA SER A 188 8.56 -9.34 12.98
C SER A 188 8.95 -10.73 13.49
N LYS A 189 8.94 -10.93 14.83
CA LYS A 189 9.23 -12.21 15.45
C LYS A 189 8.18 -13.26 15.09
N LEU A 190 6.90 -12.90 15.15
CA LEU A 190 5.79 -13.83 14.89
C LEU A 190 5.78 -14.38 13.47
N HIS A 191 6.12 -13.54 12.49
CA HIS A 191 6.03 -13.88 11.07
C HIS A 191 7.40 -14.08 10.39
N GLY A 192 8.50 -14.06 11.14
CA GLY A 192 9.86 -14.24 10.59
C GLY A 192 10.27 -13.15 9.60
N ILE A 193 9.87 -11.90 9.87
CA ILE A 193 10.17 -10.74 8.99
C ILE A 193 11.31 -9.96 9.58
N ILE A 194 12.38 -9.75 8.81
CA ILE A 194 13.53 -8.96 9.22
C ILE A 194 13.20 -7.47 9.13
N THR A 195 13.48 -6.73 10.20
CA THR A 195 13.27 -5.28 10.28
C THR A 195 14.48 -4.59 10.91
N PRO A 196 14.62 -3.26 10.80
CA PRO A 196 15.69 -2.53 11.46
C PRO A 196 15.74 -2.73 12.99
N TYR A 197 14.64 -3.17 13.59
CA TYR A 197 14.56 -3.39 15.05
C TYR A 197 14.76 -4.85 15.47
N THR A 198 14.85 -5.79 14.52
CA THR A 198 15.05 -7.22 14.81
C THR A 198 16.39 -7.74 14.29
N CYS A 199 17.09 -7.02 13.43
CA CYS A 199 18.40 -7.41 12.90
C CYS A 199 19.50 -7.46 14.00
N LEU A 200 19.36 -6.67 15.06
CA LEU A 200 20.33 -6.62 16.17
C LEU A 200 20.23 -7.81 17.14
N LEU A 201 19.24 -8.68 17.02
CA LEU A 201 19.08 -9.85 17.89
C LEU A 201 19.92 -11.06 17.45
N TYR A 202 20.56 -10.99 16.27
CA TYR A 202 21.41 -12.06 15.74
C TYR A 202 22.91 -11.85 15.98
N THR A 203 23.32 -10.75 16.61
CA THR A 203 24.72 -10.42 16.85
C THR A 203 25.13 -10.44 18.33
N SER A 204 24.43 -11.23 19.17
CA SER A 204 24.95 -11.55 20.52
C SER A 204 25.36 -13.00 20.56
N PRO A 205 26.65 -13.28 20.86
CA PRO A 205 27.16 -14.63 21.05
C PRO A 205 26.50 -15.36 22.23
#